data_044f8012e1eaec98c43600b7e7b17f88
#
_entry.id   044f8012e1eaec98c43600b7e7b17f88
#
_cell.length_a   1.000
_cell.length_b   1.000
_cell.length_c   1.000
_cell.angle_alpha   90.00
_cell.angle_beta   90.00
_cell.angle_gamma   90.00
#
_symmetry.space_group_name_H-M   'P 1'
#
loop_
_entity.id
_entity.type
_entity.pdbx_description
1 polymer ?
#
loop_
_entity_poly.entity_id
_entity_poly.type
_entity_poly.pdbx_seq_one_letter_code
_entity_poly.pdbx_strand_id
1 'polypeptide(L)'
;MSIKDLPAAARPREKLLAHGATSLADAELLALLLRTGVKGQGVLQLADAVLTRFGGFAGLLHAGVADLSGVKGLGPAKRAELAAVVEMARRSLAQRLQTQTVFDSPSAVKQYVQLHLAELPHEVFHVLFLDAQHRLLALEEMFRGTLTQTSVYPREVVRRALARNAGAVILAHNHPSGLAEPSRADEFLTQSLKAALALVDVKVLDHLVVGQGVVISFAERGLL
;
A
#
# COMPACT_ATOMS: atom_id res chain seq x y z
N MET A 1 27.95 -1.48 18.72
CA MET A 1 28.84 -1.81 17.61
C MET A 1 28.62 -0.79 16.50
N SER A 2 29.66 -0.13 16.02
CA SER A 2 29.56 0.82 14.90
C SER A 2 29.69 0.04 13.58
N ILE A 3 29.06 0.52 12.49
CA ILE A 3 29.30 -0.04 11.13
C ILE A 3 30.79 -0.01 10.77
N LYS A 4 31.55 0.95 11.32
CA LYS A 4 32.99 1.06 11.07
C LYS A 4 33.79 -0.10 11.68
N ASP A 5 33.24 -0.79 12.69
CA ASP A 5 33.88 -1.93 13.34
C ASP A 5 33.73 -3.23 12.54
N LEU A 6 32.87 -3.22 11.51
CA LEU A 6 32.67 -4.35 10.60
C LEU A 6 33.80 -4.41 9.55
N PRO A 7 34.19 -5.61 9.11
CA PRO A 7 35.03 -5.78 7.92
C PRO A 7 34.41 -5.04 6.72
N ALA A 8 35.20 -4.47 5.83
CA ALA A 8 34.72 -3.67 4.70
C ALA A 8 33.61 -4.42 3.90
N ALA A 9 33.85 -5.69 3.54
CA ALA A 9 32.89 -6.51 2.79
C ALA A 9 31.57 -6.78 3.52
N ALA A 10 31.51 -6.62 4.84
CA ALA A 10 30.30 -6.82 5.65
C ALA A 10 29.53 -5.51 5.92
N ARG A 11 30.05 -4.36 5.47
CA ARG A 11 29.35 -3.09 5.63
C ARG A 11 28.21 -2.98 4.64
N PRO A 12 27.02 -2.55 5.05
CA PRO A 12 25.85 -2.53 4.18
C PRO A 12 26.03 -1.79 2.84
N ARG A 13 26.77 -0.67 2.82
CA ARG A 13 27.03 0.07 1.58
C ARG A 13 27.90 -0.71 0.62
N GLU A 14 29.01 -1.23 1.09
CA GLU A 14 29.97 -2.01 0.32
C GLU A 14 29.32 -3.31 -0.18
N LYS A 15 28.55 -3.96 0.68
CA LYS A 15 27.78 -5.15 0.35
C LYS A 15 26.71 -4.88 -0.73
N LEU A 16 25.99 -3.76 -0.63
CA LEU A 16 25.04 -3.32 -1.66
C LEU A 16 25.70 -3.13 -3.01
N LEU A 17 26.83 -2.41 -3.03
CA LEU A 17 27.57 -2.08 -4.27
C LEU A 17 28.20 -3.30 -4.93
N ALA A 18 28.65 -4.27 -4.12
CA ALA A 18 29.31 -5.47 -4.63
C ALA A 18 28.30 -6.56 -5.06
N HIS A 19 27.18 -6.71 -4.36
CA HIS A 19 26.30 -7.88 -4.49
C HIS A 19 24.83 -7.51 -4.75
N GLY A 20 24.48 -6.24 -4.83
CA GLY A 20 23.11 -5.76 -5.05
C GLY A 20 22.24 -5.79 -3.78
N ALA A 21 21.05 -5.17 -3.88
CA ALA A 21 20.17 -4.96 -2.74
C ALA A 21 19.62 -6.27 -2.14
N THR A 22 19.41 -7.30 -2.95
CA THR A 22 18.88 -8.60 -2.52
C THR A 22 19.79 -9.37 -1.57
N SER A 23 21.08 -8.97 -1.49
CA SER A 23 22.04 -9.54 -0.56
C SER A 23 21.93 -8.99 0.88
N LEU A 24 21.20 -7.88 1.07
CA LEU A 24 21.09 -7.22 2.36
C LEU A 24 19.92 -7.74 3.16
N ALA A 25 20.11 -7.85 4.48
CA ALA A 25 18.99 -8.02 5.41
C ALA A 25 18.19 -6.72 5.54
N ASP A 26 16.94 -6.80 5.98
CA ASP A 26 16.03 -5.65 6.12
C ASP A 26 16.64 -4.53 6.98
N ALA A 27 17.27 -4.89 8.10
CA ALA A 27 17.94 -3.93 8.97
C ALA A 27 19.14 -3.24 8.29
N GLU A 28 19.84 -3.93 7.40
CA GLU A 28 20.95 -3.36 6.62
C GLU A 28 20.42 -2.36 5.58
N LEU A 29 19.33 -2.68 4.88
CA LEU A 29 18.66 -1.78 3.94
C LEU A 29 18.17 -0.51 4.63
N LEU A 30 17.45 -0.67 5.76
CA LEU A 30 16.97 0.47 6.52
C LEU A 30 18.12 1.31 7.11
N ALA A 31 19.20 0.68 7.56
CA ALA A 31 20.36 1.38 8.08
C ALA A 31 21.04 2.28 7.03
N LEU A 32 21.01 1.92 5.75
CA LEU A 32 21.51 2.78 4.65
C LEU A 32 20.71 4.08 4.55
N LEU A 33 19.40 4.03 4.70
CA LEU A 33 18.52 5.20 4.70
C LEU A 33 18.72 6.04 5.97
N LEU A 34 18.78 5.40 7.14
CA LEU A 34 18.95 6.08 8.42
C LEU A 34 20.33 6.71 8.60
N ARG A 35 21.37 6.22 7.89
CA ARG A 35 22.76 6.69 7.83
C ARG A 35 23.49 6.68 9.18
N THR A 36 22.87 7.12 10.24
CA THR A 36 23.48 7.26 11.57
C THR A 36 22.58 6.68 12.66
N GLY A 37 23.18 6.09 13.67
CA GLY A 37 22.48 5.71 14.90
C GLY A 37 22.25 6.92 15.82
N VAL A 38 22.08 6.64 17.10
CA VAL A 38 21.97 7.61 18.19
C VAL A 38 23.02 7.33 19.27
N LYS A 39 23.17 8.22 20.25
CA LYS A 39 24.10 8.01 21.37
C LYS A 39 23.77 6.69 22.06
N GLY A 40 24.75 5.79 22.11
CA GLY A 40 24.64 4.46 22.73
C GLY A 40 24.02 3.37 21.85
N GLN A 41 23.52 3.68 20.63
CA GLN A 41 22.89 2.71 19.76
C GLN A 41 23.37 2.92 18.30
N GLY A 42 24.02 1.88 17.73
CA GLY A 42 24.44 1.92 16.34
C GLY A 42 23.29 1.95 15.35
N VAL A 43 23.55 2.32 14.10
CA VAL A 43 22.48 2.48 13.10
C VAL A 43 21.82 1.15 12.72
N LEU A 44 22.54 0.02 12.72
CA LEU A 44 21.94 -1.32 12.51
C LEU A 44 20.98 -1.69 13.64
N GLN A 45 21.37 -1.43 14.89
CA GLN A 45 20.51 -1.66 16.05
C GLN A 45 19.28 -0.73 16.04
N LEU A 46 19.45 0.53 15.60
CA LEU A 46 18.33 1.44 15.44
C LEU A 46 17.37 0.95 14.33
N ALA A 47 17.90 0.50 13.21
CA ALA A 47 17.11 -0.04 12.10
C ALA A 47 16.31 -1.28 12.54
N ASP A 48 16.95 -2.21 13.23
CA ASP A 48 16.32 -3.41 13.77
C ASP A 48 15.20 -3.08 14.78
N ALA A 49 15.46 -2.14 15.71
CA ALA A 49 14.45 -1.67 16.66
C ALA A 49 13.25 -0.99 15.98
N VAL A 50 13.47 -0.24 14.89
CA VAL A 50 12.40 0.36 14.08
C VAL A 50 11.59 -0.72 13.40
N LEU A 51 12.22 -1.67 12.71
CA LEU A 51 11.52 -2.77 12.04
C LEU A 51 10.71 -3.61 13.04
N THR A 52 11.31 -3.97 14.18
CA THR A 52 10.59 -4.71 15.24
C THR A 52 9.35 -3.95 15.73
N ARG A 53 9.47 -2.64 15.95
CA ARG A 53 8.35 -1.81 16.42
C ARG A 53 7.19 -1.77 15.43
N PHE A 54 7.47 -1.75 14.13
CA PHE A 54 6.46 -1.67 13.08
C PHE A 54 6.11 -3.01 12.44
N GLY A 55 6.61 -4.13 12.95
CA GLY A 55 6.32 -5.45 12.39
C GLY A 55 6.95 -5.70 11.02
N GLY A 56 8.12 -5.10 10.76
CA GLY A 56 8.86 -5.22 9.50
C GLY A 56 8.63 -4.05 8.55
N PHE A 57 9.05 -4.22 7.27
CA PHE A 57 8.87 -3.19 6.25
C PHE A 57 7.40 -2.93 5.93
N ALA A 58 6.53 -3.94 5.98
CA ALA A 58 5.12 -3.76 5.69
C ALA A 58 4.52 -2.68 6.60
N GLY A 59 4.62 -2.81 7.91
CA GLY A 59 4.12 -1.81 8.84
C GLY A 59 4.87 -0.48 8.79
N LEU A 60 6.19 -0.51 8.56
CA LEU A 60 6.97 0.72 8.44
C LEU A 60 6.56 1.57 7.23
N LEU A 61 6.26 0.94 6.09
CA LEU A 61 5.84 1.64 4.86
C LEU A 61 4.41 2.21 4.96
N HIS A 62 3.62 1.72 5.90
CA HIS A 62 2.27 2.25 6.17
C HIS A 62 2.25 3.26 7.33
N ALA A 63 3.31 3.30 8.16
CA ALA A 63 3.41 4.22 9.27
C ALA A 63 3.37 5.68 8.78
N GLY A 64 2.44 6.46 9.32
CA GLY A 64 2.37 7.90 9.07
C GLY A 64 3.53 8.65 9.74
N VAL A 65 3.80 9.88 9.30
CA VAL A 65 4.85 10.73 9.89
C VAL A 65 4.62 10.93 11.40
N ALA A 66 3.36 10.92 11.84
CA ALA A 66 3.00 11.02 13.26
C ALA A 66 3.45 9.78 14.05
N ASP A 67 3.25 8.58 13.52
CA ASP A 67 3.64 7.31 14.16
C ASP A 67 5.15 7.20 14.33
N LEU A 68 5.88 7.69 13.34
CA LEU A 68 7.34 7.75 13.36
C LEU A 68 7.86 8.78 14.41
N SER A 69 7.03 9.74 14.84
CA SER A 69 7.46 10.78 15.78
C SER A 69 7.77 10.25 17.19
N GLY A 70 7.10 9.15 17.58
CA GLY A 70 7.32 8.49 18.87
C GLY A 70 8.54 7.56 18.92
N VAL A 71 9.33 7.45 17.83
CA VAL A 71 10.48 6.55 17.77
C VAL A 71 11.76 7.28 18.14
N LYS A 72 12.36 6.88 19.27
CA LYS A 72 13.66 7.42 19.69
C LYS A 72 14.71 7.19 18.59
N GLY A 73 15.33 8.27 18.10
CA GLY A 73 16.35 8.20 17.07
C GLY A 73 15.86 8.49 15.65
N LEU A 74 14.55 8.61 15.44
CA LEU A 74 13.95 9.14 14.22
C LEU A 74 13.64 10.62 14.35
N GLY A 75 14.67 11.46 14.23
CA GLY A 75 14.50 12.91 14.16
C GLY A 75 13.76 13.35 12.87
N PRO A 76 13.39 14.65 12.75
CA PRO A 76 12.62 15.16 11.61
C PRO A 76 13.18 14.78 10.24
N ALA A 77 14.52 14.84 10.07
CA ALA A 77 15.17 14.50 8.81
C ALA A 77 14.96 13.03 8.42
N LYS A 78 15.17 12.08 9.34
CA LYS A 78 14.99 10.65 9.05
C LYS A 78 13.53 10.31 8.77
N ARG A 79 12.59 10.94 9.47
CA ARG A 79 11.15 10.79 9.21
C ARG A 79 10.78 11.27 7.82
N ALA A 80 11.28 12.44 7.43
CA ALA A 80 11.06 12.98 6.09
C ALA A 80 11.65 12.08 4.99
N GLU A 81 12.84 11.51 5.20
CA GLU A 81 13.47 10.57 4.27
C GLU A 81 12.62 9.30 4.10
N LEU A 82 12.17 8.69 5.20
CA LEU A 82 11.30 7.51 5.13
C LEU A 82 9.99 7.81 4.41
N ALA A 83 9.32 8.91 4.76
CA ALA A 83 8.08 9.33 4.09
C ALA A 83 8.29 9.58 2.59
N ALA A 84 9.41 10.21 2.21
CA ALA A 84 9.73 10.45 0.80
C ALA A 84 9.96 9.15 0.02
N VAL A 85 10.64 8.16 0.61
CA VAL A 85 10.85 6.85 -0.04
C VAL A 85 9.52 6.14 -0.28
N VAL A 86 8.62 6.14 0.70
CA VAL A 86 7.27 5.56 0.56
C VAL A 86 6.49 6.26 -0.56
N GLU A 87 6.51 7.58 -0.58
CA GLU A 87 5.81 8.37 -1.60
C GLU A 87 6.39 8.14 -3.00
N MET A 88 7.70 8.02 -3.14
CA MET A 88 8.33 7.67 -4.42
C MET A 88 7.88 6.29 -4.91
N ALA A 89 7.79 5.30 -4.03
CA ALA A 89 7.28 3.97 -4.38
C ALA A 89 5.83 4.03 -4.85
N ARG A 90 4.95 4.77 -4.13
CA ARG A 90 3.54 4.99 -4.53
C ARG A 90 3.43 5.63 -5.92
N ARG A 91 4.18 6.71 -6.16
CA ARG A 91 4.18 7.40 -7.46
C ARG A 91 4.71 6.53 -8.59
N SER A 92 5.74 5.75 -8.35
CA SER A 92 6.29 4.82 -9.34
C SER A 92 5.26 3.78 -9.76
N LEU A 93 4.53 3.18 -8.80
CA LEU A 93 3.45 2.25 -9.09
C LEU A 93 2.27 2.94 -9.79
N ALA A 94 1.86 4.13 -9.35
CA ALA A 94 0.80 4.90 -10.00
C ALA A 94 1.15 5.20 -11.46
N GLN A 95 2.36 5.68 -11.73
CA GLN A 95 2.81 5.97 -13.10
C GLN A 95 2.77 4.72 -13.99
N ARG A 96 3.17 3.57 -13.46
CA ARG A 96 3.07 2.30 -14.20
C ARG A 96 1.63 1.97 -14.56
N LEU A 97 0.69 2.09 -13.62
CA LEU A 97 -0.73 1.82 -13.85
C LEU A 97 -1.41 2.86 -14.74
N GLN A 98 -0.86 4.09 -14.85
CA GLN A 98 -1.34 5.11 -15.79
C GLN A 98 -0.88 4.87 -17.23
N THR A 99 0.24 4.18 -17.42
CA THR A 99 0.84 3.93 -18.74
C THR A 99 0.54 2.54 -19.30
N GLN A 100 0.27 1.58 -18.44
CA GLN A 100 -0.01 0.19 -18.78
C GLN A 100 -1.42 -0.20 -18.36
N THR A 101 -2.02 -1.19 -19.03
CA THR A 101 -3.32 -1.69 -18.60
C THR A 101 -3.18 -2.47 -17.28
N VAL A 102 -4.23 -2.45 -16.47
CA VAL A 102 -4.24 -3.22 -15.21
C VAL A 102 -4.13 -4.73 -15.44
N PHE A 103 -4.52 -5.22 -16.61
CA PHE A 103 -4.40 -6.63 -17.00
C PHE A 103 -2.96 -7.06 -17.25
N ASP A 104 -2.09 -6.16 -17.71
CA ASP A 104 -0.67 -6.47 -17.95
C ASP A 104 0.10 -6.62 -16.63
N SER A 105 -0.45 -6.12 -15.52
CA SER A 105 0.23 -6.10 -14.23
C SER A 105 -0.72 -6.21 -13.02
N PRO A 106 -1.46 -7.33 -12.86
CA PRO A 106 -2.36 -7.52 -11.70
C PRO A 106 -1.63 -7.40 -10.35
N SER A 107 -0.38 -7.86 -10.30
CA SER A 107 0.47 -7.73 -9.11
C SER A 107 0.79 -6.27 -8.76
N ALA A 108 0.99 -5.40 -9.76
CA ALA A 108 1.22 -3.98 -9.50
C ALA A 108 -0.04 -3.29 -8.96
N VAL A 109 -1.24 -3.69 -9.42
CA VAL A 109 -2.51 -3.19 -8.87
C VAL A 109 -2.63 -3.59 -7.40
N LYS A 110 -2.39 -4.86 -7.06
CA LYS A 110 -2.42 -5.35 -5.67
C LYS A 110 -1.41 -4.61 -4.78
N GLN A 111 -0.17 -4.44 -5.25
CA GLN A 111 0.87 -3.68 -4.54
C GLN A 111 0.47 -2.22 -4.34
N TYR A 112 -0.09 -1.59 -5.39
CA TYR A 112 -0.54 -0.21 -5.32
C TYR A 112 -1.65 -0.02 -4.29
N VAL A 113 -2.67 -0.88 -4.32
CA VAL A 113 -3.77 -0.86 -3.36
C VAL A 113 -3.28 -1.17 -1.94
N GLN A 114 -2.40 -2.15 -1.79
CA GLN A 114 -1.81 -2.51 -0.51
C GLN A 114 -1.05 -1.34 0.12
N LEU A 115 -0.22 -0.61 -0.65
CA LEU A 115 0.49 0.58 -0.18
C LEU A 115 -0.42 1.75 0.23
N HIS A 116 -1.69 1.76 -0.21
CA HIS A 116 -2.63 2.82 0.14
C HIS A 116 -3.55 2.45 1.30
N LEU A 117 -3.94 1.17 1.41
CA LEU A 117 -5.03 0.74 2.27
C LEU A 117 -4.58 -0.15 3.44
N ALA A 118 -3.45 -0.85 3.34
CA ALA A 118 -3.03 -1.73 4.43
C ALA A 118 -2.78 -0.93 5.71
N GLU A 119 -3.13 -1.53 6.85
CA GLU A 119 -2.90 -1.00 8.19
C GLU A 119 -3.61 0.33 8.53
N LEU A 120 -4.59 0.75 7.73
CA LEU A 120 -5.46 1.84 8.14
C LEU A 120 -6.29 1.38 9.37
N PRO A 121 -6.40 2.24 10.42
CA PRO A 121 -7.04 1.85 11.68
C PRO A 121 -8.57 1.71 11.58
N HIS A 122 -9.14 2.06 10.45
CA HIS A 122 -10.56 1.98 10.14
C HIS A 122 -10.75 1.44 8.73
N GLU A 123 -11.90 0.86 8.48
CA GLU A 123 -12.26 0.39 7.15
C GLU A 123 -12.47 1.59 6.21
N VAL A 124 -11.86 1.53 5.04
CA VAL A 124 -12.03 2.51 3.97
C VAL A 124 -12.37 1.80 2.67
N PHE A 125 -13.30 2.37 1.93
CA PHE A 125 -13.68 1.89 0.61
C PHE A 125 -13.13 2.83 -0.46
N HIS A 126 -12.26 2.30 -1.30
CA HIS A 126 -11.63 3.01 -2.41
C HIS A 126 -12.13 2.49 -3.75
N VAL A 127 -12.05 3.33 -4.75
CA VAL A 127 -12.32 2.96 -6.14
C VAL A 127 -11.16 3.42 -7.02
N LEU A 128 -10.60 2.49 -7.78
CA LEU A 128 -9.70 2.78 -8.88
C LEU A 128 -10.56 3.02 -10.11
N PHE A 129 -10.54 4.24 -10.63
CA PHE A 129 -11.20 4.62 -11.87
C PHE A 129 -10.25 4.40 -13.04
N LEU A 130 -10.72 3.74 -14.09
CA LEU A 130 -9.91 3.33 -15.24
C LEU A 130 -10.50 3.89 -16.53
N ASP A 131 -9.62 4.22 -17.48
CA ASP A 131 -10.04 4.62 -18.82
C ASP A 131 -10.55 3.43 -19.66
N ALA A 132 -10.92 3.69 -20.93
CA ALA A 132 -11.40 2.66 -21.86
C ALA A 132 -10.30 1.61 -22.22
N GLN A 133 -9.03 1.92 -22.01
CA GLN A 133 -7.91 1.00 -22.15
C GLN A 133 -7.51 0.34 -20.81
N HIS A 134 -8.35 0.50 -19.76
CA HIS A 134 -8.11 -0.01 -18.42
C HIS A 134 -6.81 0.50 -17.77
N ARG A 135 -6.42 1.74 -18.04
CA ARG A 135 -5.32 2.43 -17.37
C ARG A 135 -5.86 3.28 -16.23
N LEU A 136 -5.08 3.43 -15.17
CA LEU A 136 -5.50 4.17 -13.97
C LEU A 136 -5.69 5.68 -14.27
N LEU A 137 -6.89 6.16 -14.04
CA LEU A 137 -7.22 7.61 -14.03
C LEU A 137 -7.03 8.20 -12.63
N ALA A 138 -7.56 7.52 -11.61
CA ALA A 138 -7.49 7.96 -10.22
C ALA A 138 -7.75 6.80 -9.26
N LEU A 139 -7.19 6.90 -8.05
CA LEU A 139 -7.60 6.14 -6.87
C LEU A 139 -8.23 7.12 -5.89
N GLU A 140 -9.47 6.86 -5.45
CA GLU A 140 -10.19 7.76 -4.56
C GLU A 140 -10.78 7.00 -3.36
N GLU A 141 -10.63 7.57 -2.18
CA GLU A 141 -11.39 7.16 -1.00
C GLU A 141 -12.84 7.65 -1.19
N MET A 142 -13.76 6.70 -1.33
CA MET A 142 -15.18 7.00 -1.55
C MET A 142 -15.95 7.04 -0.25
N PHE A 143 -15.65 6.11 0.67
CA PHE A 143 -16.35 5.99 1.93
C PHE A 143 -15.37 5.58 3.03
N ARG A 144 -15.65 6.08 4.21
CA ARG A 144 -14.93 5.74 5.44
C ARG A 144 -15.92 5.17 6.43
N GLY A 145 -15.68 3.94 6.87
CA GLY A 145 -16.50 3.27 7.87
C GLY A 145 -16.20 3.74 9.28
N THR A 146 -17.12 3.41 10.17
CA THR A 146 -16.87 3.37 11.61
C THR A 146 -16.23 2.02 11.96
N LEU A 147 -15.92 1.75 13.23
CA LEU A 147 -15.32 0.49 13.67
C LEU A 147 -16.11 -0.78 13.27
N THR A 148 -17.38 -0.64 12.89
CA THR A 148 -18.29 -1.77 12.68
C THR A 148 -19.04 -1.75 11.34
N GLN A 149 -19.06 -0.66 10.59
CA GLN A 149 -19.87 -0.56 9.37
C GLN A 149 -19.42 0.55 8.41
N THR A 150 -19.30 0.22 7.13
CA THR A 150 -19.10 1.19 6.03
C THR A 150 -20.33 1.18 5.14
N SER A 151 -21.03 2.32 5.06
CA SER A 151 -22.17 2.46 4.14
C SER A 151 -21.68 2.97 2.79
N VAL A 152 -21.60 2.10 1.80
CA VAL A 152 -21.25 2.47 0.42
C VAL A 152 -22.51 2.71 -0.37
N TYR A 153 -22.65 3.92 -0.93
CA TYR A 153 -23.83 4.30 -1.74
C TYR A 153 -23.51 4.19 -3.24
N PRO A 154 -24.14 3.26 -3.98
CA PRO A 154 -23.88 3.05 -5.42
C PRO A 154 -24.01 4.33 -6.25
N ARG A 155 -24.98 5.19 -5.94
CA ARG A 155 -25.17 6.48 -6.63
C ARG A 155 -23.91 7.36 -6.60
N GLU A 156 -23.16 7.37 -5.49
CA GLU A 156 -21.97 8.20 -5.36
C GLU A 156 -20.81 7.63 -6.20
N VAL A 157 -20.68 6.30 -6.24
CA VAL A 157 -19.69 5.63 -7.08
C VAL A 157 -19.99 5.88 -8.56
N VAL A 158 -21.26 5.72 -8.98
CA VAL A 158 -21.70 6.01 -10.36
C VAL A 158 -21.44 7.47 -10.73
N ARG A 159 -21.85 8.41 -9.86
CA ARG A 159 -21.61 9.85 -10.09
C ARG A 159 -20.12 10.14 -10.29
N ARG A 160 -19.27 9.52 -9.49
CA ARG A 160 -17.82 9.73 -9.56
C ARG A 160 -17.21 9.09 -10.80
N ALA A 161 -17.65 7.89 -11.18
CA ALA A 161 -17.21 7.21 -12.40
C ALA A 161 -17.52 8.06 -13.66
N LEU A 162 -18.72 8.61 -13.74
CA LEU A 162 -19.11 9.52 -14.84
C LEU A 162 -18.28 10.81 -14.84
N ALA A 163 -18.06 11.43 -13.67
CA ALA A 163 -17.23 12.63 -13.54
C ALA A 163 -15.77 12.41 -13.94
N ARG A 164 -15.28 11.17 -13.87
CA ARG A 164 -13.93 10.76 -14.29
C ARG A 164 -13.85 10.25 -15.71
N ASN A 165 -14.98 10.16 -16.43
CA ASN A 165 -15.08 9.49 -17.72
C ASN A 165 -14.48 8.07 -17.67
N ALA A 166 -14.75 7.35 -16.59
CA ALA A 166 -14.23 6.00 -16.39
C ALA A 166 -15.01 5.00 -17.25
N GLY A 167 -14.29 4.13 -17.98
CA GLY A 167 -14.88 2.99 -18.69
C GLY A 167 -14.93 1.73 -17.84
N ALA A 168 -14.14 1.68 -16.76
CA ALA A 168 -14.13 0.57 -15.81
C ALA A 168 -13.68 1.03 -14.42
N VAL A 169 -13.92 0.19 -13.43
CA VAL A 169 -13.44 0.39 -12.05
C VAL A 169 -12.90 -0.90 -11.44
N ILE A 170 -11.98 -0.76 -10.48
CA ILE A 170 -11.64 -1.79 -9.50
C ILE A 170 -12.04 -1.25 -8.14
N LEU A 171 -12.80 -2.04 -7.39
CA LEU A 171 -13.21 -1.75 -6.03
C LEU A 171 -12.12 -2.23 -5.07
N ALA A 172 -11.91 -1.54 -3.97
CA ALA A 172 -10.94 -1.97 -2.96
C ALA A 172 -11.35 -1.50 -1.57
N HIS A 173 -11.21 -2.36 -0.57
CA HIS A 173 -11.35 -1.98 0.83
C HIS A 173 -10.35 -2.75 1.70
N ASN A 174 -10.06 -2.22 2.89
CA ASN A 174 -9.23 -2.90 3.86
C ASN A 174 -10.07 -3.44 5.00
N HIS A 175 -9.59 -4.54 5.59
CA HIS A 175 -10.09 -5.05 6.85
C HIS A 175 -9.10 -4.69 7.98
N PRO A 176 -9.47 -3.80 8.92
CA PRO A 176 -8.60 -3.42 10.04
C PRO A 176 -8.20 -4.59 10.95
N SER A 177 -8.97 -5.69 10.92
CA SER A 177 -8.62 -6.94 11.61
C SER A 177 -7.36 -7.62 11.05
N GLY A 178 -6.90 -7.23 9.86
CA GLY A 178 -5.80 -7.86 9.12
C GLY A 178 -6.21 -9.10 8.31
N LEU A 179 -7.41 -9.64 8.50
CA LEU A 179 -7.92 -10.79 7.74
C LEU A 179 -8.57 -10.32 6.43
N ALA A 180 -7.99 -10.69 5.29
CA ALA A 180 -8.49 -10.29 3.97
C ALA A 180 -9.64 -11.18 3.44
N GLU A 181 -10.25 -12.03 4.28
CA GLU A 181 -11.33 -12.92 3.83
C GLU A 181 -12.60 -12.10 3.52
N PRO A 182 -13.12 -12.18 2.28
CA PRO A 182 -14.35 -11.49 1.91
C PRO A 182 -15.55 -11.93 2.74
N SER A 183 -16.38 -10.99 3.16
CA SER A 183 -17.64 -11.25 3.84
C SER A 183 -18.79 -11.38 2.84
N ARG A 184 -19.93 -11.96 3.27
CA ARG A 184 -21.16 -11.95 2.46
C ARG A 184 -21.67 -10.54 2.17
N ALA A 185 -21.41 -9.58 3.06
CA ALA A 185 -21.75 -8.18 2.84
C ALA A 185 -20.93 -7.58 1.70
N ASP A 186 -19.64 -7.93 1.59
CA ASP A 186 -18.76 -7.50 0.50
C ASP A 186 -19.22 -8.07 -0.84
N GLU A 187 -19.63 -9.35 -0.87
CA GLU A 187 -20.19 -9.98 -2.07
C GLU A 187 -21.48 -9.27 -2.51
N PHE A 188 -22.41 -9.02 -1.58
CA PHE A 188 -23.65 -8.31 -1.88
C PHE A 188 -23.41 -6.89 -2.36
N LEU A 189 -22.50 -6.15 -1.72
CA LEU A 189 -22.09 -4.81 -2.13
C LEU A 189 -21.49 -4.81 -3.54
N THR A 190 -20.61 -5.77 -3.82
CA THR A 190 -20.00 -5.94 -5.14
C THR A 190 -21.03 -6.12 -6.23
N GLN A 191 -22.00 -7.01 -6.03
CA GLN A 191 -23.07 -7.24 -7.01
C GLN A 191 -23.96 -6.00 -7.19
N SER A 192 -24.26 -5.28 -6.09
CA SER A 192 -25.06 -4.05 -6.14
C SER A 192 -24.34 -2.94 -6.94
N LEU A 193 -23.04 -2.76 -6.71
CA LEU A 193 -22.23 -1.79 -7.45
C LEU A 193 -22.07 -2.20 -8.90
N LYS A 194 -21.83 -3.47 -9.19
CA LYS A 194 -21.73 -4.00 -10.55
C LYS A 194 -23.01 -3.75 -11.34
N ALA A 195 -24.19 -4.02 -10.75
CA ALA A 195 -25.48 -3.76 -11.38
C ALA A 195 -25.69 -2.26 -11.65
N ALA A 196 -25.39 -1.38 -10.67
CA ALA A 196 -25.58 0.05 -10.80
C ALA A 196 -24.63 0.67 -11.87
N LEU A 197 -23.37 0.26 -11.90
CA LEU A 197 -22.37 0.75 -12.86
C LEU A 197 -22.63 0.25 -14.28
N ALA A 198 -23.17 -0.96 -14.44
CA ALA A 198 -23.56 -1.52 -15.73
C ALA A 198 -24.65 -0.66 -16.44
N LEU A 199 -25.52 0.02 -15.69
CA LEU A 199 -26.54 0.91 -16.26
C LEU A 199 -25.97 2.14 -16.98
N VAL A 200 -24.71 2.45 -16.74
CA VAL A 200 -23.99 3.59 -17.33
C VAL A 200 -22.72 3.13 -18.08
N ASP A 201 -22.71 1.89 -18.54
CA ASP A 201 -21.63 1.28 -19.34
C ASP A 201 -20.26 1.26 -18.66
N VAL A 202 -20.20 1.29 -17.32
CA VAL A 202 -18.95 1.20 -16.54
C VAL A 202 -18.81 -0.22 -16.01
N LYS A 203 -17.68 -0.88 -16.31
CA LYS A 203 -17.41 -2.26 -15.89
C LYS A 203 -16.73 -2.32 -14.53
N VAL A 204 -17.17 -3.25 -13.67
CA VAL A 204 -16.39 -3.63 -12.47
C VAL A 204 -15.47 -4.78 -12.87
N LEU A 205 -14.15 -4.56 -12.83
CA LEU A 205 -13.14 -5.53 -13.25
C LEU A 205 -12.71 -6.45 -12.10
N ASP A 206 -12.69 -5.92 -10.87
CA ASP A 206 -12.32 -6.67 -9.67
C ASP A 206 -12.83 -5.98 -8.41
N HIS A 207 -12.80 -6.71 -7.30
CA HIS A 207 -12.91 -6.18 -5.95
C HIS A 207 -11.79 -6.77 -5.10
N LEU A 208 -10.94 -5.90 -4.54
CA LEU A 208 -9.75 -6.26 -3.79
C LEU A 208 -9.98 -6.04 -2.30
N VAL A 209 -9.81 -7.08 -1.50
CA VAL A 209 -9.85 -6.99 -0.04
C VAL A 209 -8.43 -7.02 0.50
N VAL A 210 -8.07 -5.97 1.23
CA VAL A 210 -6.72 -5.76 1.75
C VAL A 210 -6.65 -6.12 3.22
N GLY A 211 -5.81 -7.10 3.55
CA GLY A 211 -5.45 -7.46 4.91
C GLY A 211 -3.98 -7.22 5.19
N GLN A 212 -3.51 -7.71 6.32
CA GLN A 212 -2.12 -7.59 6.71
C GLN A 212 -1.22 -8.46 5.81
N GLY A 213 -0.45 -7.81 4.92
CA GLY A 213 0.48 -8.50 4.02
C GLY A 213 -0.17 -9.29 2.87
N VAL A 214 -1.49 -9.26 2.72
CA VAL A 214 -2.23 -10.03 1.71
C VAL A 214 -3.32 -9.20 1.05
N VAL A 215 -3.53 -9.42 -0.26
CA VAL A 215 -4.64 -8.84 -1.02
C VAL A 215 -5.38 -9.97 -1.74
N ILE A 216 -6.66 -10.10 -1.44
CA ILE A 216 -7.57 -11.08 -2.05
C ILE A 216 -8.34 -10.41 -3.19
N SER A 217 -8.42 -11.08 -4.33
CA SER A 217 -9.17 -10.66 -5.50
C SER A 217 -10.45 -11.48 -5.64
N PHE A 218 -11.57 -10.82 -5.83
CA PHE A 218 -12.86 -11.45 -6.11
C PHE A 218 -12.85 -12.12 -7.48
N ALA A 219 -12.24 -11.49 -8.48
CA ALA A 219 -12.12 -12.07 -9.82
C ALA A 219 -11.34 -13.40 -9.80
N GLU A 220 -10.20 -13.46 -9.10
CA GLU A 220 -9.41 -14.68 -8.96
C GLU A 220 -10.14 -15.80 -8.20
N ARG A 221 -11.06 -15.43 -7.29
CA ARG A 221 -11.89 -16.38 -6.53
C ARG A 221 -13.21 -16.75 -7.20
N GLY A 222 -13.54 -16.14 -8.34
CA GLY A 222 -14.81 -16.36 -9.02
C GLY A 222 -16.02 -15.79 -8.30
N LEU A 223 -15.84 -14.73 -7.50
CA LEU A 223 -16.90 -14.05 -6.71
C LEU A 223 -17.45 -12.78 -7.40
N LEU A 224 -16.92 -12.44 -8.57
CA LEU A 224 -17.27 -11.21 -9.28
C LEU A 224 -18.52 -11.33 -10.16
#